data_c64d9790cfa0b7d7a0cc28fbfc48d60b
#
_entry.id   c64d9790cfa0b7d7a0cc28fbfc48d60b
#
_cell.length_a   1.000
_cell.length_b   1.000
_cell.length_c   1.000
_cell.angle_alpha   90.00
_cell.angle_beta   90.00
_cell.angle_gamma   90.00
#
_symmetry.space_group_name_H-M   'P 1'
#
loop_
_entity.id
_entity.type
_entity.pdbx_description
1 polymer ?
#
loop_
_entity_poly.entity_id
_entity_poly.type
_entity_poly.pdbx_seq_one_letter_code
_entity_poly.pdbx_strand_id
1 'polypeptide(L)'
;MASDSEPFAAGPAEGPQGDGRPIVGSRAVTRIVVALCLCLAAAAVSGLLLGEHHGEPLLASTVDQACGSGPTSGCESVARSPWSSFAGLPVAAYGLLFYLSLSLLLALTLFAPGDLRDPMAGVVACLLALGVLVDLFLLGVQAFSIHAYCVVCVATYLLGAAAIVALFPALRSLRALPAALARVEGRLAAASWVLGTVALAGAVLAANATLASRAAYRQATLLGAPVPSAAAPAAAATPAPAAPSPEAPAASPAPAPAGASGP
;
A
#
# COMPACT_ATOMS: atom_id res chain seq x y z
N MET A 1 -74.87 -22.40 45.77
CA MET A 1 -73.50 -22.69 45.34
C MET A 1 -73.48 -22.57 43.83
N ALA A 2 -73.19 -21.37 43.35
CA ALA A 2 -73.09 -21.05 41.94
C ALA A 2 -71.57 -21.11 41.56
N SER A 3 -71.25 -21.97 40.61
CA SER A 3 -69.88 -22.06 40.06
C SER A 3 -69.82 -21.09 38.85
N ASP A 4 -69.13 -19.99 39.05
CA ASP A 4 -68.75 -19.08 37.96
C ASP A 4 -67.63 -19.68 37.18
N SER A 5 -67.90 -20.12 35.95
CA SER A 5 -66.90 -20.55 34.97
C SER A 5 -66.50 -19.32 34.18
N GLU A 6 -65.35 -18.73 34.45
CA GLU A 6 -64.75 -17.70 33.64
C GLU A 6 -64.37 -18.23 32.25
N PRO A 7 -64.68 -17.51 31.17
CA PRO A 7 -64.25 -17.90 29.83
C PRO A 7 -62.78 -17.50 29.61
N PHE A 8 -61.97 -18.51 29.29
CA PHE A 8 -60.59 -18.41 28.84
C PHE A 8 -60.49 -17.54 27.62
N ALA A 9 -60.04 -16.29 27.77
CA ALA A 9 -59.79 -15.37 26.65
C ALA A 9 -58.60 -15.93 25.85
N ALA A 10 -58.89 -16.46 24.66
CA ALA A 10 -57.87 -16.78 23.66
C ALA A 10 -57.10 -15.51 23.29
N GLY A 11 -55.85 -15.44 23.71
CA GLY A 11 -54.93 -14.39 23.28
C GLY A 11 -54.77 -14.39 21.75
N PRO A 12 -54.51 -13.22 21.14
CA PRO A 12 -54.31 -13.14 19.69
C PRO A 12 -53.14 -14.03 19.29
N ALA A 13 -53.39 -14.94 18.31
CA ALA A 13 -52.35 -15.75 17.67
C ALA A 13 -51.30 -14.79 17.08
N GLU A 14 -50.13 -14.75 17.69
CA GLU A 14 -48.96 -14.14 17.07
C GLU A 14 -48.67 -14.92 15.79
N GLY A 15 -49.06 -14.33 14.68
CA GLY A 15 -48.65 -14.80 13.35
C GLY A 15 -47.14 -14.85 13.27
N PRO A 16 -46.57 -15.72 12.43
CA PRO A 16 -45.13 -15.79 12.26
C PRO A 16 -44.63 -14.41 11.85
N GLN A 17 -44.02 -13.69 12.79
CA GLN A 17 -43.27 -12.48 12.49
C GLN A 17 -42.14 -12.92 11.55
N GLY A 18 -42.38 -12.69 10.25
CA GLY A 18 -41.38 -12.86 9.23
C GLY A 18 -40.14 -12.10 9.68
N ASP A 19 -39.07 -12.85 9.95
CA ASP A 19 -37.73 -12.33 10.24
C ASP A 19 -37.24 -11.46 9.07
N GLY A 20 -37.85 -10.30 8.92
CA GLY A 20 -37.35 -9.18 8.15
C GLY A 20 -36.08 -8.62 8.81
N ARG A 21 -35.12 -9.52 9.22
CA ARG A 21 -33.79 -9.08 9.62
C ARG A 21 -33.06 -8.54 8.40
N PRO A 22 -32.67 -7.29 8.46
CA PRO A 22 -32.39 -6.51 7.27
C PRO A 22 -31.11 -6.96 6.60
N ILE A 23 -31.14 -6.91 5.30
CA ILE A 23 -30.08 -6.83 4.31
C ILE A 23 -28.89 -5.91 4.72
N VAL A 24 -28.91 -5.26 5.88
CA VAL A 24 -27.85 -4.38 6.40
C VAL A 24 -26.54 -5.14 6.61
N GLY A 25 -26.57 -6.38 7.08
CA GLY A 25 -25.38 -7.22 7.23
C GLY A 25 -24.69 -7.54 5.89
N SER A 26 -25.48 -7.75 4.83
CA SER A 26 -24.99 -8.05 3.49
C SER A 26 -24.20 -6.89 2.88
N ARG A 27 -24.71 -5.67 2.99
CA ARG A 27 -24.04 -4.46 2.43
C ARG A 27 -22.71 -4.14 3.11
N ALA A 28 -22.60 -4.36 4.43
CA ALA A 28 -21.33 -4.16 5.15
C ALA A 28 -20.28 -5.17 4.70
N VAL A 29 -20.65 -6.45 4.60
CA VAL A 29 -19.76 -7.50 4.10
C VAL A 29 -19.30 -7.21 2.67
N THR A 30 -20.22 -6.83 1.77
CA THR A 30 -19.87 -6.48 0.38
C THR A 30 -18.84 -5.36 0.32
N ARG A 31 -18.97 -4.29 1.13
CA ARG A 31 -17.99 -3.20 1.17
C ARG A 31 -16.61 -3.65 1.65
N ILE A 32 -16.58 -4.52 2.66
CA ILE A 32 -15.31 -5.07 3.17
C ILE A 32 -14.65 -5.95 2.10
N VAL A 33 -15.42 -6.79 1.40
CA VAL A 33 -14.89 -7.61 0.30
C VAL A 33 -14.37 -6.76 -0.84
N VAL A 34 -15.10 -5.72 -1.24
CA VAL A 34 -14.65 -4.77 -2.28
C VAL A 34 -13.34 -4.10 -1.86
N ALA A 35 -13.28 -3.59 -0.63
CA ALA A 35 -12.06 -2.96 -0.11
C ALA A 35 -10.89 -3.96 -0.05
N LEU A 36 -11.14 -5.20 0.34
CA LEU A 36 -10.14 -6.27 0.34
C LEU A 36 -9.59 -6.53 -1.07
N CYS A 37 -10.46 -6.67 -2.07
CA CYS A 37 -10.04 -6.85 -3.47
C CYS A 37 -9.20 -5.67 -3.97
N LEU A 38 -9.61 -4.43 -3.64
CA LEU A 38 -8.86 -3.22 -4.02
C LEU A 38 -7.49 -3.15 -3.33
N CYS A 39 -7.40 -3.49 -2.04
CA CYS A 39 -6.13 -3.55 -1.33
C CYS A 39 -5.21 -4.65 -1.87
N LEU A 40 -5.75 -5.83 -2.21
CA LEU A 40 -4.96 -6.90 -2.85
C LEU A 40 -4.47 -6.50 -4.24
N ALA A 41 -5.29 -5.80 -5.03
CA ALA A 41 -4.87 -5.25 -6.31
C ALA A 41 -3.75 -4.21 -6.14
N ALA A 42 -3.87 -3.29 -5.17
CA ALA A 42 -2.84 -2.32 -4.85
C ALA A 42 -1.54 -2.99 -4.35
N ALA A 43 -1.65 -4.06 -3.55
CA ALA A 43 -0.50 -4.86 -3.13
C ALA A 43 0.19 -5.54 -4.32
N ALA A 44 -0.58 -6.11 -5.26
CA ALA A 44 -0.04 -6.72 -6.47
C ALA A 44 0.71 -5.69 -7.33
N VAL A 45 0.12 -4.50 -7.54
CA VAL A 45 0.78 -3.41 -8.27
C VAL A 45 2.06 -2.95 -7.58
N SER A 46 2.04 -2.81 -6.24
CA SER A 46 3.25 -2.48 -5.46
C SER A 46 4.33 -3.56 -5.59
N GLY A 47 3.93 -4.84 -5.65
CA GLY A 47 4.84 -5.96 -5.88
C GLY A 47 5.47 -5.93 -7.28
N LEU A 48 4.70 -5.55 -8.32
CA LEU A 48 5.21 -5.34 -9.68
C LEU A 48 6.27 -4.23 -9.70
N LEU A 49 5.98 -3.08 -9.07
CA LEU A 49 6.91 -1.96 -8.97
C LEU A 49 8.19 -2.33 -8.19
N LEU A 50 8.08 -3.16 -7.15
CA LEU A 50 9.23 -3.67 -6.41
C LEU A 50 10.11 -4.56 -7.30
N GLY A 51 9.51 -5.43 -8.11
CA GLY A 51 10.22 -6.27 -9.06
C GLY A 51 10.90 -5.46 -10.17
N GLU A 52 10.22 -4.45 -10.70
CA GLU A 52 10.81 -3.51 -11.67
C GLU A 52 12.01 -2.77 -11.08
N HIS A 53 11.89 -2.25 -9.86
CA HIS A 53 13.00 -1.57 -9.16
C HIS A 53 14.27 -2.43 -9.09
N HIS A 54 14.12 -3.75 -8.99
CA HIS A 54 15.23 -4.71 -9.01
C HIS A 54 15.55 -5.27 -10.41
N GLY A 55 14.90 -4.77 -11.46
CA GLY A 55 15.13 -5.18 -12.84
C GLY A 55 14.74 -6.63 -13.14
N GLU A 56 13.66 -7.14 -12.50
CA GLU A 56 13.13 -8.47 -12.83
C GLU A 56 12.46 -8.45 -14.21
N PRO A 57 12.98 -9.22 -15.23
CA PRO A 57 12.60 -9.02 -16.62
C PRO A 57 11.12 -9.29 -16.90
N LEU A 58 10.50 -10.25 -16.21
CA LEU A 58 9.08 -10.54 -16.37
C LEU A 58 8.18 -9.42 -15.82
N LEU A 59 8.58 -8.79 -14.72
CA LEU A 59 7.82 -7.72 -14.07
C LEU A 59 8.05 -6.39 -14.76
N ALA A 60 9.30 -6.12 -15.17
CA ALA A 60 9.66 -4.94 -15.93
C ALA A 60 8.89 -4.86 -17.25
N SER A 61 8.78 -5.97 -18.01
CA SER A 61 8.02 -5.98 -19.26
C SER A 61 6.54 -5.64 -19.07
N THR A 62 5.94 -6.01 -17.94
CA THR A 62 4.54 -5.69 -17.64
C THR A 62 4.37 -4.19 -17.33
N VAL A 63 5.31 -3.61 -16.61
CA VAL A 63 5.30 -2.18 -16.29
C VAL A 63 5.61 -1.35 -17.54
N ASP A 64 6.57 -1.78 -18.37
CA ASP A 64 6.90 -1.14 -19.66
C ASP A 64 5.70 -1.06 -20.61
N GLN A 65 4.83 -2.08 -20.61
CA GLN A 65 3.59 -2.04 -21.40
C GLN A 65 2.63 -0.95 -20.91
N ALA A 66 2.58 -0.69 -19.60
CA ALA A 66 1.68 0.31 -19.02
C ALA A 66 2.27 1.73 -19.09
N CYS A 67 3.59 1.87 -18.94
CA CYS A 67 4.28 3.15 -18.82
C CYS A 67 4.94 3.63 -20.11
N GLY A 68 5.05 2.75 -21.12
CA GLY A 68 5.92 2.95 -22.28
C GLY A 68 7.38 2.62 -21.95
N SER A 69 8.09 2.02 -22.91
CA SER A 69 9.49 1.63 -22.78
C SER A 69 10.42 2.81 -23.08
N GLY A 70 11.47 2.96 -22.30
CA GLY A 70 12.56 3.89 -22.56
C GLY A 70 12.89 4.85 -21.43
N PRO A 71 14.11 5.44 -21.44
CA PRO A 71 14.63 6.27 -20.35
C PRO A 71 13.87 7.59 -20.14
N THR A 72 12.95 7.93 -21.06
CA THR A 72 12.07 9.09 -20.97
C THR A 72 10.68 8.76 -20.44
N SER A 73 10.40 7.48 -20.12
CA SER A 73 9.11 7.13 -19.51
C SER A 73 8.98 7.76 -18.13
N GLY A 74 7.77 8.19 -17.77
CA GLY A 74 7.53 8.79 -16.46
C GLY A 74 7.80 7.80 -15.32
N CYS A 75 7.54 6.50 -15.52
CA CYS A 75 7.80 5.47 -14.51
C CYS A 75 9.30 5.30 -14.25
N GLU A 76 10.13 5.25 -15.29
CA GLU A 76 11.58 5.16 -15.16
C GLU A 76 12.18 6.39 -14.48
N SER A 77 11.69 7.58 -14.82
CA SER A 77 12.11 8.85 -14.20
C SER A 77 11.82 8.84 -12.69
N VAL A 78 10.66 8.32 -12.28
CA VAL A 78 10.29 8.20 -10.86
C VAL A 78 11.12 7.12 -10.19
N ALA A 79 11.32 5.95 -10.82
CA ALA A 79 12.08 4.83 -10.27
C ALA A 79 13.56 5.17 -10.02
N ARG A 80 14.15 6.04 -10.83
CA ARG A 80 15.55 6.52 -10.68
C ARG A 80 15.70 7.73 -9.78
N SER A 81 14.61 8.34 -9.36
CA SER A 81 14.67 9.53 -8.51
C SER A 81 15.18 9.20 -7.10
N PRO A 82 15.78 10.15 -6.36
CA PRO A 82 16.14 9.97 -4.95
C PRO A 82 14.95 9.63 -4.06
N TRP A 83 13.72 9.94 -4.52
CA TRP A 83 12.46 9.68 -3.82
C TRP A 83 11.95 8.24 -4.00
N SER A 84 12.58 7.44 -4.86
CA SER A 84 12.18 6.04 -5.08
C SER A 84 12.54 5.10 -3.92
N SER A 85 13.41 5.53 -3.01
CA SER A 85 13.83 4.77 -1.85
C SER A 85 13.85 5.63 -0.60
N PHE A 86 13.49 5.03 0.53
CA PHE A 86 13.52 5.65 1.85
C PHE A 86 14.18 4.69 2.84
N ALA A 87 15.10 5.17 3.67
CA ALA A 87 15.85 4.36 4.64
C ALA A 87 16.45 3.07 4.04
N GLY A 88 16.92 3.12 2.78
CA GLY A 88 17.53 1.97 2.09
C GLY A 88 16.55 0.94 1.53
N LEU A 89 15.26 1.20 1.60
CA LEU A 89 14.22 0.34 1.03
C LEU A 89 13.45 1.08 -0.07
N PRO A 90 13.09 0.39 -1.19
CA PRO A 90 12.22 0.95 -2.20
C PRO A 90 10.85 1.36 -1.63
N VAL A 91 10.31 2.51 -2.06
CA VAL A 91 8.97 2.96 -1.63
C VAL A 91 7.90 1.92 -1.98
N ALA A 92 8.08 1.18 -3.07
CA ALA A 92 7.21 0.07 -3.46
C ALA A 92 7.14 -1.04 -2.40
N ALA A 93 8.22 -1.31 -1.65
CA ALA A 93 8.21 -2.29 -0.56
C ALA A 93 7.34 -1.84 0.62
N TYR A 94 7.35 -0.54 0.94
CA TYR A 94 6.44 0.02 1.95
C TYR A 94 4.98 -0.06 1.51
N GLY A 95 4.69 0.26 0.24
CA GLY A 95 3.35 0.12 -0.34
C GLY A 95 2.85 -1.33 -0.29
N LEU A 96 3.70 -2.27 -0.68
CA LEU A 96 3.38 -3.71 -0.63
C LEU A 96 3.05 -4.16 0.79
N LEU A 97 3.90 -3.83 1.78
CA LEU A 97 3.67 -4.16 3.18
C LEU A 97 2.39 -3.53 3.71
N PHE A 98 2.17 -2.25 3.41
CA PHE A 98 0.99 -1.51 3.84
C PHE A 98 -0.30 -2.16 3.34
N TYR A 99 -0.43 -2.40 2.03
CA TYR A 99 -1.64 -2.98 1.46
C TYR A 99 -1.85 -4.44 1.85
N LEU A 100 -0.79 -5.24 2.01
CA LEU A 100 -0.89 -6.60 2.55
C LEU A 100 -1.35 -6.61 4.02
N SER A 101 -0.83 -5.71 4.84
CA SER A 101 -1.24 -5.55 6.24
C SER A 101 -2.72 -5.15 6.36
N LEU A 102 -3.18 -4.22 5.51
CA LEU A 102 -4.60 -3.84 5.45
C LEU A 102 -5.48 -5.00 4.95
N SER A 103 -5.02 -5.74 3.95
CA SER A 103 -5.73 -6.93 3.44
C SER A 103 -5.88 -8.00 4.52
N LEU A 104 -4.84 -8.21 5.33
CA LEU A 104 -4.90 -9.11 6.48
C LEU A 104 -5.94 -8.63 7.51
N LEU A 105 -5.94 -7.33 7.84
CA LEU A 105 -6.91 -6.77 8.79
C LEU A 105 -8.34 -6.87 8.26
N LEU A 106 -8.56 -6.61 6.95
CA LEU A 106 -9.86 -6.78 6.30
C LEU A 106 -10.30 -8.25 6.30
N ALA A 107 -9.39 -9.20 6.04
CA ALA A 107 -9.69 -10.62 6.11
C ALA A 107 -10.10 -11.02 7.55
N LEU A 108 -9.36 -10.59 8.57
CA LEU A 108 -9.74 -10.81 9.97
C LEU A 108 -11.12 -10.19 10.30
N THR A 109 -11.42 -9.02 9.74
CA THR A 109 -12.71 -8.34 9.91
C THR A 109 -13.87 -9.16 9.34
N LEU A 110 -13.68 -9.91 8.25
CA LEU A 110 -14.73 -10.77 7.68
C LEU A 110 -15.11 -11.91 8.63
N PHE A 111 -14.17 -12.45 9.40
CA PHE A 111 -14.39 -13.52 10.37
C PHE A 111 -14.78 -12.99 11.75
N ALA A 112 -14.70 -11.69 11.99
CA ALA A 112 -15.04 -11.07 13.26
C ALA A 112 -16.56 -11.13 13.56
N PRO A 113 -16.96 -11.23 14.84
CA PRO A 113 -18.35 -11.03 15.27
C PRO A 113 -18.89 -9.69 14.78
N GLY A 114 -20.21 -9.58 14.55
CA GLY A 114 -20.84 -8.44 13.94
C GLY A 114 -20.58 -7.10 14.65
N ASP A 115 -20.50 -7.12 15.98
CA ASP A 115 -20.23 -5.96 16.83
C ASP A 115 -18.76 -5.50 16.81
N LEU A 116 -17.83 -6.37 16.44
CA LEU A 116 -16.42 -6.05 16.27
C LEU A 116 -16.08 -5.66 14.81
N ARG A 117 -16.86 -6.14 13.85
CA ARG A 117 -16.62 -5.97 12.41
C ARG A 117 -16.57 -4.50 12.00
N ASP A 118 -17.58 -3.71 12.38
CA ASP A 118 -17.67 -2.32 11.98
C ASP A 118 -16.55 -1.44 12.56
N PRO A 119 -16.19 -1.51 13.85
CA PRO A 119 -15.05 -0.75 14.37
C PRO A 119 -13.71 -1.18 13.75
N MET A 120 -13.50 -2.46 13.46
CA MET A 120 -12.30 -2.93 12.75
C MET A 120 -12.23 -2.38 11.33
N ALA A 121 -13.34 -2.41 10.58
CA ALA A 121 -13.42 -1.78 9.26
C ALA A 121 -13.15 -0.27 9.33
N GLY A 122 -13.60 0.39 10.40
CA GLY A 122 -13.30 1.79 10.68
C GLY A 122 -11.81 2.07 10.86
N VAL A 123 -11.09 1.19 11.56
CA VAL A 123 -9.61 1.28 11.69
C VAL A 123 -8.95 1.19 10.32
N VAL A 124 -9.35 0.23 9.48
CA VAL A 124 -8.82 0.12 8.11
C VAL A 124 -9.06 1.40 7.32
N ALA A 125 -10.28 1.96 7.39
CA ALA A 125 -10.60 3.21 6.70
C ALA A 125 -9.73 4.39 7.19
N CYS A 126 -9.41 4.45 8.49
CA CYS A 126 -8.52 5.46 9.06
C CYS A 126 -7.07 5.29 8.55
N LEU A 127 -6.57 4.05 8.52
CA LEU A 127 -5.24 3.75 7.99
C LEU A 127 -5.15 4.05 6.50
N LEU A 128 -6.19 3.71 5.71
CA LEU A 128 -6.28 4.08 4.30
C LEU A 128 -6.27 5.59 4.10
N ALA A 129 -6.97 6.35 4.96
CA ALA A 129 -6.95 7.81 4.89
C ALA A 129 -5.53 8.37 5.11
N LEU A 130 -4.77 7.80 6.05
CA LEU A 130 -3.36 8.13 6.24
C LEU A 130 -2.53 7.75 5.00
N GLY A 131 -2.77 6.58 4.40
CA GLY A 131 -2.13 6.16 3.15
C GLY A 131 -2.39 7.14 2.01
N VAL A 132 -3.64 7.57 1.82
CA VAL A 132 -4.01 8.56 0.79
C VAL A 132 -3.29 9.90 1.01
N LEU A 133 -3.05 10.33 2.25
CA LEU A 133 -2.24 11.52 2.52
C LEU A 133 -0.79 11.34 2.06
N VAL A 134 -0.21 10.16 2.27
CA VAL A 134 1.14 9.83 1.77
C VAL A 134 1.13 9.77 0.24
N ASP A 135 0.12 9.18 -0.38
CA ASP A 135 -0.05 9.10 -1.83
C ASP A 135 -0.14 10.51 -2.47
N LEU A 136 -0.89 11.42 -1.84
CA LEU A 136 -0.98 12.82 -2.28
C LEU A 136 0.36 13.55 -2.15
N PHE A 137 1.11 13.29 -1.07
CA PHE A 137 2.47 13.82 -0.92
C PHE A 137 3.38 13.31 -2.04
N LEU A 138 3.37 12.00 -2.31
CA LEU A 138 4.18 11.39 -3.38
C LEU A 138 3.75 11.89 -4.77
N LEU A 139 2.47 12.10 -4.99
CA LEU A 139 1.96 12.72 -6.23
C LEU A 139 2.47 14.16 -6.37
N GLY A 140 2.50 14.92 -5.28
CA GLY A 140 3.12 16.24 -5.23
C GLY A 140 4.61 16.20 -5.57
N VAL A 141 5.36 15.25 -5.05
CA VAL A 141 6.79 15.03 -5.40
C VAL A 141 6.94 14.74 -6.89
N GLN A 142 6.10 13.88 -7.47
CA GLN A 142 6.11 13.60 -8.92
C GLN A 142 5.85 14.85 -9.74
N ALA A 143 4.89 15.69 -9.33
CA ALA A 143 4.51 16.90 -10.04
C ALA A 143 5.56 18.03 -9.96
N PHE A 144 6.07 18.29 -8.75
CA PHE A 144 6.86 19.50 -8.48
C PHE A 144 8.37 19.26 -8.36
N SER A 145 8.79 18.04 -8.03
CA SER A 145 10.23 17.71 -7.86
C SER A 145 10.79 16.92 -9.03
N ILE A 146 10.05 15.92 -9.52
CA ILE A 146 10.51 15.01 -10.56
C ILE A 146 10.06 15.51 -11.95
N HIS A 147 8.94 16.22 -12.03
CA HIS A 147 8.28 16.68 -13.25
C HIS A 147 7.91 15.53 -14.21
N ALA A 148 7.64 14.35 -13.66
CA ALA A 148 7.24 13.15 -14.38
C ALA A 148 6.22 12.34 -13.56
N TYR A 149 5.27 11.71 -14.24
CA TYR A 149 4.22 10.92 -13.58
C TYR A 149 4.39 9.43 -13.87
N CYS A 150 4.41 8.65 -12.81
CA CYS A 150 4.35 7.18 -12.90
C CYS A 150 2.89 6.73 -12.93
N VAL A 151 2.40 6.27 -14.09
CA VAL A 151 1.00 5.85 -14.28
C VAL A 151 0.63 4.70 -13.33
N VAL A 152 1.55 3.74 -13.13
CA VAL A 152 1.35 2.60 -12.23
C VAL A 152 1.25 3.05 -10.77
N CYS A 153 2.06 4.05 -10.37
CA CYS A 153 1.95 4.65 -9.04
C CYS A 153 0.59 5.34 -8.85
N VAL A 154 0.15 6.12 -9.84
CA VAL A 154 -1.16 6.79 -9.81
C VAL A 154 -2.30 5.75 -9.73
N ALA A 155 -2.19 4.64 -10.45
CA ALA A 155 -3.17 3.55 -10.35
C ALA A 155 -3.26 2.99 -8.92
N THR A 156 -2.12 2.82 -8.22
CA THR A 156 -2.10 2.39 -6.81
C THR A 156 -2.81 3.40 -5.90
N TYR A 157 -2.58 4.71 -6.11
CA TYR A 157 -3.24 5.78 -5.35
C TYR A 157 -4.77 5.77 -5.56
N LEU A 158 -5.22 5.54 -6.80
CA LEU A 158 -6.64 5.45 -7.12
C LEU A 158 -7.29 4.21 -6.48
N LEU A 159 -6.59 3.07 -6.43
CA LEU A 159 -7.07 1.86 -5.75
C LEU A 159 -7.23 2.11 -4.24
N GLY A 160 -6.25 2.77 -3.59
CA GLY A 160 -6.33 3.17 -2.20
C GLY A 160 -7.48 4.14 -1.93
N ALA A 161 -7.65 5.15 -2.77
CA ALA A 161 -8.78 6.10 -2.69
C ALA A 161 -10.14 5.40 -2.88
N ALA A 162 -10.25 4.47 -3.81
CA ALA A 162 -11.48 3.69 -4.01
C ALA A 162 -11.79 2.80 -2.79
N ALA A 163 -10.77 2.20 -2.17
CA ALA A 163 -10.94 1.38 -0.98
C ALA A 163 -11.45 2.20 0.22
N ILE A 164 -10.95 3.43 0.43
CA ILE A 164 -11.47 4.30 1.51
C ILE A 164 -12.92 4.72 1.23
N VAL A 165 -13.29 5.02 -0.03
CA VAL A 165 -14.68 5.34 -0.39
C VAL A 165 -15.61 4.19 -0.06
N ALA A 166 -15.21 2.95 -0.34
CA ALA A 166 -15.99 1.76 0.00
C ALA A 166 -16.21 1.62 1.52
N LEU A 167 -15.20 1.99 2.34
CA LEU A 167 -15.24 1.87 3.79
C LEU A 167 -15.66 3.15 4.51
N PHE A 168 -15.94 4.24 3.80
CA PHE A 168 -16.25 5.55 4.39
C PHE A 168 -17.34 5.49 5.49
N PRO A 169 -18.43 4.72 5.31
CA PRO A 169 -19.46 4.62 6.35
C PRO A 169 -18.97 4.00 7.66
N ALA A 170 -17.92 3.15 7.61
CA ALA A 170 -17.35 2.50 8.78
C ALA A 170 -16.56 3.45 9.69
N LEU A 171 -16.16 4.64 9.22
CA LEU A 171 -15.50 5.65 10.05
C LEU A 171 -16.34 6.08 11.26
N ARG A 172 -17.67 6.03 11.13
CA ARG A 172 -18.58 6.37 12.23
C ARG A 172 -18.51 5.40 13.40
N SER A 173 -18.14 4.16 13.14
CA SER A 173 -18.04 3.10 14.15
C SER A 173 -16.73 3.13 14.96
N LEU A 174 -15.77 3.98 14.61
CA LEU A 174 -14.54 4.20 15.40
C LEU A 174 -14.81 4.58 16.86
N ARG A 175 -15.96 5.22 17.15
CA ARG A 175 -16.38 5.55 18.51
C ARG A 175 -16.58 4.31 19.39
N ALA A 176 -16.90 3.16 18.79
CA ALA A 176 -17.05 1.89 19.50
C ALA A 176 -15.72 1.13 19.69
N LEU A 177 -14.63 1.60 19.09
CA LEU A 177 -13.32 0.93 19.11
C LEU A 177 -12.79 0.68 20.53
N PRO A 178 -12.84 1.63 21.50
CA PRO A 178 -12.35 1.36 22.84
C PRO A 178 -13.10 0.22 23.52
N ALA A 179 -14.42 0.15 23.36
CA ALA A 179 -15.23 -0.93 23.91
C ALA A 179 -14.96 -2.28 23.19
N ALA A 180 -14.68 -2.25 21.88
CA ALA A 180 -14.31 -3.42 21.11
C ALA A 180 -12.96 -3.99 21.57
N LEU A 181 -11.94 -3.15 21.78
CA LEU A 181 -10.61 -3.53 22.26
C LEU A 181 -10.59 -3.96 23.74
N ALA A 182 -11.57 -3.54 24.53
CA ALA A 182 -11.71 -4.01 25.91
C ALA A 182 -12.08 -5.50 26.00
N ARG A 183 -12.66 -6.06 24.94
CA ARG A 183 -13.03 -7.49 24.87
C ARG A 183 -11.82 -8.35 24.50
N VAL A 184 -11.87 -9.61 24.93
CA VAL A 184 -10.81 -10.58 24.63
C VAL A 184 -10.65 -10.79 23.12
N GLU A 185 -11.79 -10.92 22.40
CA GLU A 185 -11.81 -11.11 20.94
C GLU A 185 -11.16 -9.93 20.18
N GLY A 186 -11.44 -8.69 20.61
CA GLY A 186 -10.82 -7.52 20.02
C GLY A 186 -9.31 -7.46 20.25
N ARG A 187 -8.86 -7.84 21.44
CA ARG A 187 -7.41 -7.92 21.74
C ARG A 187 -6.73 -9.04 20.96
N LEU A 188 -7.37 -10.19 20.82
CA LEU A 188 -6.86 -11.30 20.01
C LEU A 188 -6.78 -10.91 18.54
N ALA A 189 -7.81 -10.26 18.00
CA ALA A 189 -7.79 -9.77 16.61
C ALA A 189 -6.67 -8.74 16.39
N ALA A 190 -6.49 -7.79 17.31
CA ALA A 190 -5.41 -6.82 17.24
C ALA A 190 -4.03 -7.49 17.34
N ALA A 191 -3.85 -8.44 18.27
CA ALA A 191 -2.60 -9.19 18.41
C ALA A 191 -2.29 -10.02 17.16
N SER A 192 -3.29 -10.71 16.60
CA SER A 192 -3.15 -11.48 15.37
C SER A 192 -2.76 -10.61 14.17
N TRP A 193 -3.35 -9.42 14.07
CA TRP A 193 -2.99 -8.47 13.02
C TRP A 193 -1.56 -7.95 13.19
N VAL A 194 -1.15 -7.55 14.40
CA VAL A 194 0.22 -7.09 14.67
C VAL A 194 1.22 -8.18 14.35
N LEU A 195 1.00 -9.41 14.85
CA LEU A 195 1.89 -10.54 14.60
C LEU A 195 1.96 -10.87 13.10
N GLY A 196 0.82 -10.90 12.41
CA GLY A 196 0.76 -11.11 10.97
C GLY A 196 1.48 -10.01 10.18
N THR A 197 1.33 -8.75 10.60
CA THR A 197 2.05 -7.61 9.97
C THR A 197 3.56 -7.72 10.17
N VAL A 198 4.03 -8.13 11.35
CA VAL A 198 5.46 -8.38 11.60
C VAL A 198 5.98 -9.53 10.72
N ALA A 199 5.22 -10.61 10.59
CA ALA A 199 5.58 -11.72 9.69
C ALA A 199 5.62 -11.28 8.22
N LEU A 200 4.63 -10.48 7.77
CA LEU A 200 4.61 -9.89 6.43
C LEU A 200 5.80 -8.95 6.20
N ALA A 201 6.15 -8.13 7.19
CA ALA A 201 7.33 -7.26 7.11
C ALA A 201 8.61 -8.10 6.92
N GLY A 202 8.79 -9.17 7.70
CA GLY A 202 9.89 -10.11 7.51
C GLY A 202 9.91 -10.72 6.11
N ALA A 203 8.75 -11.15 5.59
CA ALA A 203 8.64 -11.71 4.25
C ALA A 203 8.96 -10.69 3.14
N VAL A 204 8.47 -9.45 3.25
CA VAL A 204 8.76 -8.37 2.28
C VAL A 204 10.24 -8.00 2.31
N LEU A 205 10.85 -7.90 3.50
CA LEU A 205 12.28 -7.63 3.63
C LEU A 205 13.13 -8.77 3.03
N ALA A 206 12.77 -10.02 3.28
CA ALA A 206 13.43 -11.18 2.69
C ALA A 206 13.28 -11.20 1.16
N ALA A 207 12.07 -10.91 0.64
CA ALA A 207 11.84 -10.81 -0.80
C ALA A 207 12.67 -9.67 -1.42
N ASN A 208 12.70 -8.50 -0.80
CA ASN A 208 13.53 -7.38 -1.26
C ASN A 208 15.02 -7.74 -1.28
N ALA A 209 15.54 -8.38 -0.24
CA ALA A 209 16.94 -8.82 -0.17
C ALA A 209 17.26 -9.87 -1.24
N THR A 210 16.35 -10.82 -1.49
CA THR A 210 16.53 -11.83 -2.54
C THR A 210 16.49 -11.22 -3.94
N LEU A 211 15.63 -10.26 -4.21
CA LEU A 211 15.58 -9.54 -5.47
C LEU A 211 16.84 -8.70 -5.69
N ALA A 212 17.31 -8.00 -4.66
CA ALA A 212 18.54 -7.22 -4.71
C ALA A 212 19.76 -8.10 -4.99
N SER A 213 19.87 -9.28 -4.35
CA SER A 213 20.98 -10.20 -4.59
C SER A 213 20.95 -10.79 -6.00
N ARG A 214 19.78 -11.10 -6.54
CA ARG A 214 19.61 -11.54 -7.94
C ARG A 214 20.00 -10.44 -8.93
N ALA A 215 19.63 -9.20 -8.67
CA ALA A 215 20.02 -8.06 -9.49
C ALA A 215 21.55 -7.89 -9.52
N ALA A 216 22.20 -7.94 -8.36
CA ALA A 216 23.66 -7.86 -8.25
C ALA A 216 24.36 -9.02 -8.97
N TYR A 217 23.85 -10.25 -8.85
CA TYR A 217 24.36 -11.41 -9.57
C TYR A 217 24.29 -11.22 -11.09
N ARG A 218 23.16 -10.75 -11.62
CA ARG A 218 22.98 -10.48 -13.06
C ARG A 218 23.98 -9.43 -13.56
N GLN A 219 24.14 -8.34 -12.80
CA GLN A 219 25.12 -7.30 -13.17
C GLN A 219 26.56 -7.84 -13.19
N ALA A 220 26.97 -8.61 -12.18
CA ALA A 220 28.30 -9.22 -12.14
C ALA A 220 28.53 -10.15 -13.33
N THR A 221 27.54 -10.96 -13.70
CA THR A 221 27.61 -11.87 -14.86
C THR A 221 27.76 -11.10 -16.17
N LEU A 222 27.03 -10.02 -16.36
CA LEU A 222 27.10 -9.18 -17.57
C LEU A 222 28.45 -8.45 -17.70
N LEU A 223 29.07 -8.09 -16.58
CA LEU A 223 30.35 -7.37 -16.54
C LEU A 223 31.56 -8.32 -16.55
N GLY A 224 31.34 -9.64 -16.53
CA GLY A 224 32.45 -10.63 -16.41
C GLY A 224 33.22 -10.54 -15.09
N ALA A 225 32.62 -9.92 -14.08
CA ALA A 225 33.21 -9.76 -12.74
C ALA A 225 33.05 -11.06 -11.92
N PRO A 226 33.95 -11.33 -10.95
CA PRO A 226 33.81 -12.47 -10.06
C PRO A 226 32.47 -12.37 -9.31
N VAL A 227 31.65 -13.44 -9.40
CA VAL A 227 30.33 -13.50 -8.80
C VAL A 227 30.44 -13.40 -7.28
N PRO A 228 29.69 -12.50 -6.61
CA PRO A 228 29.67 -12.45 -5.16
C PRO A 228 29.19 -13.79 -4.61
N SER A 229 30.03 -14.45 -3.82
CA SER A 229 29.63 -15.70 -3.17
C SER A 229 28.43 -15.46 -2.26
N ALA A 230 27.35 -16.23 -2.43
CA ALA A 230 26.09 -16.12 -1.68
C ALA A 230 26.24 -16.44 -0.17
N ALA A 231 27.44 -16.60 0.34
CA ALA A 231 27.73 -17.09 1.69
C ALA A 231 28.16 -16.00 2.70
N ALA A 232 28.13 -14.70 2.35
CA ALA A 232 28.40 -13.67 3.35
C ALA A 232 27.09 -13.02 3.81
N PRO A 233 26.72 -13.15 5.11
CA PRO A 233 25.66 -12.30 5.65
C PRO A 233 26.11 -10.84 5.46
N ALA A 234 25.15 -9.98 5.07
CA ALA A 234 25.37 -8.55 4.82
C ALA A 234 26.06 -7.91 6.06
N ALA A 235 27.38 -7.98 6.08
CA ALA A 235 28.17 -7.10 6.91
C ALA A 235 27.90 -5.70 6.41
N ALA A 236 27.49 -4.83 7.32
CA ALA A 236 27.12 -3.44 7.15
C ALA A 236 27.81 -2.81 5.94
N ALA A 237 27.01 -2.42 4.96
CA ALA A 237 27.51 -1.67 3.81
C ALA A 237 28.20 -0.41 4.33
N THR A 238 29.53 -0.43 4.33
CA THR A 238 30.33 0.78 4.50
C THR A 238 29.86 1.75 3.41
N PRO A 239 29.44 2.97 3.74
CA PRO A 239 29.02 3.93 2.73
C PRO A 239 30.14 4.09 1.71
N ALA A 240 29.82 3.86 0.45
CA ALA A 240 30.75 4.08 -0.65
C ALA A 240 31.30 5.52 -0.54
N PRO A 241 32.62 5.71 -0.76
CA PRO A 241 33.18 7.06 -0.79
C PRO A 241 32.39 7.88 -1.83
N ALA A 242 31.97 9.07 -1.40
CA ALA A 242 31.20 9.99 -2.23
C ALA A 242 31.93 10.16 -3.56
N ALA A 243 31.24 9.89 -4.66
CA ALA A 243 31.73 10.18 -5.98
C ALA A 243 32.13 11.67 -6.03
N PRO A 244 33.30 12.02 -6.65
CA PRO A 244 33.68 13.39 -6.78
C PRO A 244 32.58 14.17 -7.48
N SER A 245 32.14 15.27 -6.89
CA SER A 245 31.18 16.18 -7.47
C SER A 245 31.59 16.50 -8.91
N PRO A 246 30.67 16.45 -9.87
CA PRO A 246 30.98 16.90 -11.23
C PRO A 246 31.45 18.33 -11.16
N GLU A 247 32.70 18.53 -11.61
CA GLU A 247 33.33 19.82 -11.75
C GLU A 247 32.41 20.73 -12.57
N ALA A 248 32.06 21.89 -12.02
CA ALA A 248 31.21 22.86 -12.69
C ALA A 248 31.81 23.20 -14.06
N PRO A 249 31.02 23.21 -15.14
CA PRO A 249 31.54 23.58 -16.45
C PRO A 249 32.15 24.98 -16.38
N ALA A 250 33.41 25.09 -16.79
CA ALA A 250 34.16 26.31 -16.85
C ALA A 250 33.35 27.39 -17.60
N ALA A 251 33.20 28.53 -16.97
CA ALA A 251 32.47 29.66 -17.52
C ALA A 251 33.06 29.98 -18.91
N SER A 252 32.18 29.97 -19.92
CA SER A 252 32.49 30.40 -21.28
C SER A 252 32.94 31.85 -21.23
N PRO A 253 34.07 32.21 -21.86
CA PRO A 253 34.54 33.61 -21.87
C PRO A 253 33.50 34.52 -22.55
N ALA A 254 33.23 35.63 -21.91
CA ALA A 254 32.32 36.65 -22.40
C ALA A 254 32.77 37.16 -23.80
N PRO A 255 31.83 37.39 -24.72
CA PRO A 255 32.16 38.01 -26.02
C PRO A 255 32.73 39.43 -25.84
N ALA A 256 33.84 39.69 -26.52
CA ALA A 256 34.49 41.02 -26.56
C ALA A 256 33.53 42.09 -27.08
N PRO A 257 33.58 43.34 -26.56
CA PRO A 257 32.73 44.43 -27.03
C PRO A 257 33.09 44.79 -28.46
N ALA A 258 32.06 44.84 -29.34
CA ALA A 258 32.19 45.32 -30.69
C ALA A 258 32.64 46.81 -30.70
N GLY A 259 33.75 47.08 -31.35
CA GLY A 259 34.32 48.39 -31.48
C GLY A 259 33.36 49.37 -32.14
N ALA A 260 33.16 50.50 -31.51
CA ALA A 260 32.56 51.68 -32.08
C ALA A 260 33.44 52.26 -33.19
N SER A 261 32.98 52.27 -34.42
CA SER A 261 33.52 53.06 -35.49
C SER A 261 32.52 54.19 -35.82
N GLY A 262 32.78 55.39 -35.33
CA GLY A 262 32.31 56.62 -35.96
C GLY A 262 33.34 57.15 -37.01
N PRO A 263 33.12 58.14 -37.71
CA PRO A 263 32.33 59.37 -37.53
C PRO A 263 31.09 59.44 -38.37
#